data_aa0221024fb888e9249895c15588db34
#
_entry.id   aa0221024fb888e9249895c15588db34
#
_cell.length_a   1.000
_cell.length_b   1.000
_cell.length_c   1.000
_cell.angle_alpha   90.00
_cell.angle_beta   90.00
_cell.angle_gamma   90.00
#
_symmetry.space_group_name_H-M   'P 1'
#
loop_
_entity.id
_entity.type
_entity.pdbx_description
1 polymer ?
#
loop_
_entity_poly.entity_id
_entity_poly.type
_entity_poly.pdbx_seq_one_letter_code
_entity_poly.pdbx_strand_id
1 'polypeptide(L)'
;HKLYWARDLVFRHNGHSGHSLNYDIRVLGREGYLSLNAVAPIGELAQVRADMPEVLDMTDFDAGQRYTDYNARTDKLAAYGIGALVAGGIAAKAGLFAKLGVLLLAMKKFVIVVIAAIAGLFKKLFRRKTA
;
A
#
# COMPACT_ATOMS: atom_id res chain seq x y z
N HIS A 1 15.63 2.05 -13.24
CA HIS A 1 14.99 1.03 -12.42
C HIS A 1 13.51 0.97 -12.76
N LYS A 2 13.07 -0.14 -13.36
CA LYS A 2 11.72 -0.34 -13.86
C LYS A 2 11.17 -1.68 -13.35
N LEU A 3 9.88 -1.73 -12.99
CA LEU A 3 9.16 -2.94 -12.60
C LEU A 3 8.03 -3.17 -13.59
N TYR A 4 7.85 -4.40 -14.05
CA TYR A 4 6.87 -4.79 -15.05
C TYR A 4 6.02 -5.95 -14.54
N TRP A 5 4.70 -5.88 -14.73
CA TRP A 5 3.80 -7.03 -14.54
C TRP A 5 2.54 -6.89 -15.39
N ALA A 6 1.92 -8.02 -15.67
CA ALA A 6 0.65 -8.09 -16.36
C ALA A 6 -0.36 -8.82 -15.49
N ARG A 7 -1.62 -8.39 -15.56
CA ARG A 7 -2.75 -9.02 -14.89
C ARG A 7 -3.85 -9.29 -15.92
N ASP A 8 -4.41 -10.49 -15.87
CA ASP A 8 -5.66 -10.83 -16.54
C ASP A 8 -6.80 -10.56 -15.56
N LEU A 9 -7.64 -9.58 -15.87
CA LEU A 9 -8.81 -9.24 -15.09
C LEU A 9 -10.04 -9.86 -15.72
N VAL A 10 -10.70 -10.76 -15.00
CA VAL A 10 -11.92 -11.44 -15.45
C VAL A 10 -13.12 -10.66 -14.94
N PHE A 11 -13.94 -10.16 -15.87
CA PHE A 11 -15.20 -9.50 -15.58
C PHE A 11 -16.35 -10.48 -15.84
N ARG A 12 -17.33 -10.50 -14.95
CA ARG A 12 -18.56 -11.25 -15.12
C ARG A 12 -19.75 -10.29 -15.07
N HIS A 13 -20.50 -10.25 -16.15
CA HIS A 13 -21.71 -9.44 -16.24
C HIS A 13 -22.80 -10.20 -16.99
N ASN A 14 -23.99 -10.32 -16.40
CA ASN A 14 -25.17 -10.99 -17.01
C ASN A 14 -24.85 -12.38 -17.61
N GLY A 15 -24.07 -13.20 -16.92
CA GLY A 15 -23.72 -14.56 -17.38
C GLY A 15 -22.60 -14.62 -18.43
N HIS A 16 -22.10 -13.49 -18.91
CA HIS A 16 -20.94 -13.40 -19.80
C HIS A 16 -19.67 -13.09 -19.01
N SER A 17 -18.56 -13.71 -19.40
CA SER A 17 -17.23 -13.37 -18.87
C SER A 17 -16.41 -12.71 -19.94
N GLY A 18 -15.74 -11.62 -19.59
CA GLY A 18 -14.76 -10.93 -20.41
C GLY A 18 -13.41 -10.89 -19.72
N HIS A 19 -12.33 -10.85 -20.48
CA HIS A 19 -10.96 -10.77 -20.02
C HIS A 19 -10.34 -9.46 -20.46
N SER A 20 -9.70 -8.76 -19.54
CA SER A 20 -8.97 -7.53 -19.82
C SER A 20 -7.55 -7.63 -19.28
N LEU A 21 -6.60 -7.29 -20.13
CA LEU A 21 -5.21 -7.09 -19.78
C LEU A 21 -5.05 -5.77 -19.03
N ASN A 22 -4.40 -5.80 -17.88
CA ASN A 22 -3.75 -4.65 -17.28
C ASN A 22 -2.24 -4.89 -17.28
N TYR A 23 -1.53 -4.16 -18.11
CA TYR A 23 -0.08 -4.19 -18.18
C TYR A 23 0.48 -2.96 -17.49
N ASP A 24 1.15 -3.18 -16.38
CA ASP A 24 1.64 -2.13 -15.51
C ASP A 24 3.15 -2.00 -15.57
N ILE A 25 3.64 -0.77 -15.58
CA ILE A 25 5.05 -0.44 -15.41
C ILE A 25 5.18 0.59 -14.31
N ARG A 26 6.17 0.40 -13.43
CA ARG A 26 6.63 1.43 -12.49
C ARG A 26 8.04 1.82 -12.83
N VAL A 27 8.24 3.07 -13.17
CA VAL A 27 9.57 3.68 -13.36
C VAL A 27 9.92 4.39 -12.07
N LEU A 28 10.99 3.96 -11.41
CA LEU A 28 11.41 4.52 -10.12
C LEU A 28 12.19 5.80 -10.33
N GLY A 29 11.80 6.85 -9.61
CA GLY A 29 12.53 8.10 -9.49
C GLY A 29 13.19 8.23 -8.11
N ARG A 30 13.69 9.43 -7.79
CA ARG A 30 14.36 9.75 -6.53
C ARG A 30 13.41 9.73 -5.34
N GLU A 31 12.24 10.36 -5.45
CA GLU A 31 11.30 10.53 -4.34
C GLU A 31 9.97 9.79 -4.57
N GLY A 32 9.81 9.14 -5.71
CA GLY A 32 8.57 8.48 -6.08
C GLY A 32 8.72 7.58 -7.29
N TYR A 33 7.63 7.31 -7.96
CA TYR A 33 7.62 6.51 -9.18
C TYR A 33 6.57 7.03 -10.17
N LEU A 34 6.87 6.89 -11.46
CA LEU A 34 5.88 7.03 -12.52
C LEU A 34 5.15 5.72 -12.71
N SER A 35 3.83 5.77 -12.83
CA SER A 35 2.96 4.63 -13.09
C SER A 35 2.43 4.70 -14.51
N LEU A 36 2.79 3.75 -15.33
CA LEU A 36 2.20 3.54 -16.65
C LEU A 36 1.30 2.29 -16.59
N ASN A 37 0.12 2.38 -17.15
CA ASN A 37 -0.82 1.27 -17.21
C ASN A 37 -1.45 1.23 -18.60
N ALA A 38 -1.25 0.11 -19.32
CA ALA A 38 -1.95 -0.18 -20.56
C ALA A 38 -3.10 -1.15 -20.27
N VAL A 39 -4.29 -0.80 -20.76
CA VAL A 39 -5.49 -1.63 -20.65
C VAL A 39 -5.92 -2.03 -22.05
N ALA A 40 -6.04 -3.33 -22.30
CA ALA A 40 -6.33 -3.89 -23.60
C ALA A 40 -7.08 -5.23 -23.47
N PRO A 41 -7.62 -5.79 -24.55
CA PRO A 41 -8.03 -7.20 -24.59
C PRO A 41 -6.86 -8.12 -24.25
N ILE A 42 -7.12 -9.22 -23.52
CA ILE A 42 -6.04 -10.12 -23.05
C ILE A 42 -5.19 -10.68 -24.20
N GLY A 43 -5.77 -10.87 -25.37
CA GLY A 43 -5.07 -11.34 -26.58
C GLY A 43 -3.99 -10.38 -27.11
N GLU A 44 -4.02 -9.11 -26.70
CA GLU A 44 -3.09 -8.08 -27.17
C GLU A 44 -1.82 -7.96 -26.33
N LEU A 45 -1.60 -8.84 -25.35
CA LEU A 45 -0.43 -8.81 -24.48
C LEU A 45 0.90 -8.73 -25.27
N ALA A 46 1.03 -9.48 -26.34
CA ALA A 46 2.25 -9.50 -27.14
C ALA A 46 2.52 -8.14 -27.80
N GLN A 47 1.46 -7.51 -28.34
CA GLN A 47 1.53 -6.18 -28.95
C GLN A 47 1.87 -5.11 -27.90
N VAL A 48 1.14 -5.09 -26.78
CA VAL A 48 1.41 -4.15 -25.68
C VAL A 48 2.85 -4.25 -25.20
N ARG A 49 3.39 -5.48 -25.05
CA ARG A 49 4.80 -5.67 -24.66
C ARG A 49 5.79 -5.16 -25.70
N ALA A 50 5.44 -5.23 -26.98
CA ALA A 50 6.30 -4.75 -28.05
C ALA A 50 6.32 -3.22 -28.13
N ASP A 51 5.18 -2.56 -27.86
CA ASP A 51 5.02 -1.11 -28.01
C ASP A 51 5.45 -0.33 -26.75
N MET A 52 5.36 -0.94 -25.57
CA MET A 52 5.68 -0.26 -24.30
C MET A 52 7.09 0.32 -24.19
N PRO A 53 8.16 -0.26 -24.81
CA PRO A 53 9.47 0.38 -24.83
C PRO A 53 9.47 1.77 -25.46
N GLU A 54 8.73 1.98 -26.55
CA GLU A 54 8.60 3.29 -27.21
C GLU A 54 7.93 4.31 -26.29
N VAL A 55 6.85 3.90 -25.60
CA VAL A 55 6.19 4.75 -24.60
C VAL A 55 7.13 5.11 -23.45
N LEU A 56 7.97 4.17 -23.03
CA LEU A 56 8.96 4.41 -21.97
C LEU A 56 10.07 5.36 -22.39
N ASP A 57 10.47 5.34 -23.66
CA ASP A 57 11.49 6.24 -24.20
C ASP A 57 11.01 7.68 -24.31
N MET A 58 9.67 7.88 -24.36
CA MET A 58 9.05 9.21 -24.28
C MET A 58 8.97 9.77 -22.85
N THR A 59 9.33 8.97 -21.83
CA THR A 59 9.20 9.34 -20.42
C THR A 59 10.55 9.30 -19.71
N ASP A 60 10.91 10.40 -19.02
CA ASP A 60 12.07 10.44 -18.12
C ASP A 60 11.77 11.36 -16.95
N PHE A 61 12.57 11.25 -15.89
CA PHE A 61 12.55 12.20 -14.78
C PHE A 61 13.52 13.34 -15.06
N ASP A 62 13.16 14.53 -14.60
CA ASP A 62 14.04 15.69 -14.64
C ASP A 62 15.38 15.42 -13.92
N ALA A 63 16.41 16.15 -14.30
CA ALA A 63 17.70 16.08 -13.63
C ALA A 63 17.54 16.36 -12.12
N GLY A 64 18.13 15.52 -11.31
CA GLY A 64 17.99 15.56 -9.83
C GLY A 64 16.79 14.79 -9.28
N GLN A 65 15.89 14.27 -10.14
CA GLN A 65 14.72 13.48 -9.73
C GLN A 65 14.79 12.01 -10.16
N ARG A 66 15.88 11.61 -10.82
CA ARG A 66 16.07 10.24 -11.27
C ARG A 66 16.39 9.32 -10.09
N TYR A 67 16.13 8.03 -10.23
CA TYR A 67 16.49 7.04 -9.21
C TYR A 67 18.00 7.05 -8.90
N THR A 68 18.84 7.32 -9.90
CA THR A 68 20.30 7.45 -9.75
C THR A 68 20.73 8.66 -8.92
N ASP A 69 19.85 9.65 -8.77
CA ASP A 69 20.12 10.87 -7.99
C ASP A 69 19.78 10.67 -6.50
N TYR A 70 19.23 9.50 -6.13
CA TYR A 70 18.89 9.17 -4.75
C TYR A 70 20.12 9.16 -3.85
N ASN A 71 20.03 9.88 -2.73
CA ASN A 71 21.05 9.96 -1.71
C ASN A 71 20.51 9.49 -0.35
N ALA A 72 20.97 8.32 0.10
CA ALA A 72 20.50 7.73 1.34
C ALA A 72 20.79 8.56 2.62
N ARG A 73 21.65 9.57 2.54
CA ARG A 73 21.96 10.45 3.69
C ARG A 73 20.99 11.61 3.84
N THR A 74 20.42 12.08 2.73
CA THR A 74 19.58 13.28 2.70
C THR A 74 18.12 12.97 2.36
N ASP A 75 17.89 11.91 1.57
CA ASP A 75 16.58 11.59 1.06
C ASP A 75 15.84 10.62 1.98
N LYS A 76 14.53 10.77 2.04
CA LYS A 76 13.69 9.84 2.79
C LYS A 76 13.62 8.51 2.05
N LEU A 77 13.89 7.43 2.75
CA LEU A 77 13.67 6.09 2.21
C LEU A 77 12.18 5.93 1.90
N ALA A 78 11.86 5.58 0.66
CA ALA A 78 10.48 5.25 0.29
C ALA A 78 10.03 4.06 1.14
N ALA A 79 8.95 4.24 1.93
CA ALA A 79 8.41 3.20 2.81
C ALA A 79 7.71 2.05 2.05
N TYR A 80 7.87 2.00 0.74
CA TYR A 80 7.21 1.04 -0.14
C TYR A 80 8.16 -0.09 -0.52
N GLY A 81 7.94 -1.28 0.01
CA GLY A 81 8.52 -2.49 -0.56
C GLY A 81 7.91 -2.81 -1.94
N ILE A 82 8.56 -3.69 -2.71
CA ILE A 82 8.12 -4.11 -4.06
C ILE A 82 6.64 -4.57 -4.05
N GLY A 83 6.21 -5.29 -3.02
CA GLY A 83 4.82 -5.72 -2.87
C GLY A 83 3.82 -4.56 -2.81
N ALA A 84 4.17 -3.45 -2.17
CA ALA A 84 3.31 -2.26 -2.12
C ALA A 84 3.28 -1.49 -3.45
N LEU A 85 4.38 -1.50 -4.20
CA LEU A 85 4.43 -0.91 -5.55
C LEU A 85 3.54 -1.68 -6.53
N VAL A 86 3.50 -3.01 -6.42
CA VAL A 86 2.67 -3.88 -7.28
C VAL A 86 1.20 -3.86 -6.86
N ALA A 87 0.92 -3.99 -5.56
CA ALA A 87 -0.44 -4.04 -5.02
C ALA A 87 -1.12 -2.66 -4.89
N GLY A 88 -0.35 -1.58 -5.08
CA GLY A 88 -0.80 -0.23 -4.78
C GLY A 88 -0.85 0.06 -3.28
N GLY A 89 -1.14 1.29 -2.90
CA GLY A 89 -1.09 1.76 -1.50
C GLY A 89 -2.05 1.06 -0.51
N ILE A 90 -2.90 0.15 -0.96
CA ILE A 90 -3.83 -0.61 -0.12
C ILE A 90 -3.07 -1.56 0.82
N ALA A 91 -2.00 -2.20 0.33
CA ALA A 91 -1.19 -3.10 1.15
C ALA A 91 -0.43 -2.36 2.26
N ALA A 92 0.01 -1.13 2.02
CA ALA A 92 0.64 -0.27 3.02
C ALA A 92 -0.34 0.11 4.14
N LYS A 93 -1.60 0.40 3.80
CA LYS A 93 -2.67 0.66 4.78
C LYS A 93 -2.99 -0.58 5.61
N ALA A 94 -3.04 -1.78 5.00
CA ALA A 94 -3.28 -3.04 5.73
C ALA A 94 -2.19 -3.30 6.78
N GLY A 95 -0.92 -3.02 6.49
CA GLY A 95 0.18 -3.12 7.46
C GLY A 95 0.04 -2.14 8.63
N LEU A 96 -0.48 -0.93 8.39
CA LEU A 96 -0.77 0.04 9.45
C LEU A 96 -1.91 -0.45 10.36
N PHE A 97 -2.98 -0.99 9.80
CA PHE A 97 -4.08 -1.57 10.58
C PHE A 97 -3.65 -2.80 11.38
N ALA A 98 -2.77 -3.65 10.84
CA ALA A 98 -2.20 -4.77 11.58
C ALA A 98 -1.39 -4.29 12.78
N LYS A 99 -0.54 -3.26 12.63
CA LYS A 99 0.21 -2.64 13.74
C LYS A 99 -0.72 -2.01 14.77
N LEU A 100 -1.79 -1.34 14.33
CA LEU A 100 -2.80 -0.77 15.22
C LEU A 100 -3.55 -1.87 15.99
N GLY A 101 -3.88 -2.98 15.34
CA GLY A 101 -4.48 -4.16 15.97
C GLY A 101 -3.59 -4.76 17.06
N VAL A 102 -2.29 -4.93 16.78
CA VAL A 102 -1.31 -5.41 17.77
C VAL A 102 -1.19 -4.43 18.96
N LEU A 103 -1.18 -3.13 18.69
CA LEU A 103 -1.15 -2.09 19.75
C LEU A 103 -2.41 -2.16 20.62
N LEU A 104 -3.60 -2.30 20.03
CA LEU A 104 -4.86 -2.44 20.76
C LEU A 104 -4.89 -3.72 21.60
N LEU A 105 -4.35 -4.84 21.08
CA LEU A 105 -4.21 -6.08 21.84
C LEU A 105 -3.21 -5.94 23.00
N ALA A 106 -2.11 -5.24 22.80
CA ALA A 106 -1.14 -4.95 23.86
C ALA A 106 -1.75 -4.04 24.95
N MET A 107 -2.59 -3.08 24.56
CA MET A 107 -3.30 -2.20 25.49
C MET A 107 -4.42 -2.89 26.28
N LYS A 108 -4.84 -4.11 25.91
CA LYS A 108 -5.91 -4.85 26.60
C LYS A 108 -5.62 -4.99 28.12
N LYS A 109 -4.37 -5.22 28.49
CA LYS A 109 -3.96 -5.30 29.91
C LYS A 109 -4.12 -3.97 30.63
N PHE A 110 -3.83 -2.84 29.98
CA PHE A 110 -4.00 -1.50 30.56
C PHE A 110 -5.47 -1.16 30.76
N VAL A 111 -6.34 -1.51 29.82
CA VAL A 111 -7.79 -1.28 29.93
C VAL A 111 -8.35 -2.02 31.15
N ILE A 112 -7.94 -3.27 31.39
CA ILE A 112 -8.37 -4.05 32.55
C ILE A 112 -7.92 -3.38 33.86
N VAL A 113 -6.67 -2.91 33.92
CA VAL A 113 -6.13 -2.22 35.10
C VAL A 113 -6.87 -0.90 35.38
N VAL A 114 -7.18 -0.13 34.35
CA VAL A 114 -7.93 1.12 34.46
C VAL A 114 -9.36 0.85 34.97
N ILE A 115 -10.04 -0.16 34.42
CA ILE A 115 -11.39 -0.53 34.89
C ILE A 115 -11.34 -0.99 36.36
N ALA A 116 -10.36 -1.80 36.74
CA ALA A 116 -10.19 -2.25 38.12
C ALA A 116 -9.90 -1.09 39.10
N ALA A 117 -9.08 -0.13 38.68
CA ALA A 117 -8.79 1.07 39.47
C ALA A 117 -10.05 1.96 39.66
N ILE A 118 -10.82 2.16 38.59
CA ILE A 118 -12.09 2.92 38.64
C ILE A 118 -13.08 2.20 39.58
N ALA A 119 -13.26 0.89 39.42
CA ALA A 119 -14.16 0.10 40.29
C ALA A 119 -13.71 0.14 41.76
N GLY A 120 -12.41 0.11 42.04
CA GLY A 120 -11.84 0.27 43.38
C GLY A 120 -12.12 1.64 43.99
N LEU A 121 -11.99 2.69 43.21
CA LEU A 121 -12.30 4.07 43.61
C LEU A 121 -13.80 4.23 43.93
N PHE A 122 -14.68 3.70 43.09
CA PHE A 122 -16.13 3.71 43.33
C PHE A 122 -16.47 2.96 44.62
N LYS A 123 -15.94 1.76 44.82
CA LYS A 123 -16.16 0.98 46.04
C LYS A 123 -15.68 1.72 47.29
N LYS A 124 -14.56 2.45 47.25
CA LYS A 124 -14.03 3.25 48.34
C LYS A 124 -14.91 4.46 48.67
N LEU A 125 -15.44 5.12 47.63
CA LEU A 125 -16.35 6.28 47.78
C LEU A 125 -17.72 5.89 48.38
N PHE A 126 -18.28 4.78 47.91
CA PHE A 126 -19.58 4.30 48.39
C PHE A 126 -19.51 3.69 49.82
N ARG A 127 -18.37 3.09 50.18
CA ARG A 127 -18.14 2.56 51.54
C ARG A 127 -17.99 3.64 52.60
N ARG A 128 -17.68 4.89 52.25
CA ARG A 128 -17.60 6.03 53.17
C ARG A 128 -18.95 6.66 53.55
N LYS A 129 -20.06 6.27 52.90
CA LYS A 129 -21.40 6.81 53.16
C LYS A 129 -22.26 5.94 54.07
N THR A 130 -21.74 4.84 54.61
CA THR A 130 -22.49 3.93 55.51
C THR A 130 -21.80 3.80 56.87
N ALA A 131 -21.27 4.92 57.42
CA ALA A 131 -20.84 5.04 58.82
C ALA A 131 -21.42 6.35 59.41
#